data_b63ad985b3574f8b48ce58929b70cad1
#
_entry.id   b63ad985b3574f8b48ce58929b70cad1
#
_cell.length_a   1.000
_cell.length_b   1.000
_cell.length_c   1.000
_cell.angle_alpha   90.00
_cell.angle_beta   90.00
_cell.angle_gamma   90.00
#
_symmetry.space_group_name_H-M   'P 1'
#
loop_
_entity.id
_entity.type
_entity.pdbx_description
1 polymer ?
#
loop_
_entity_poly.entity_id
_entity_poly.type
_entity_poly.pdbx_seq_one_letter_code
_entity_poly.pdbx_strand_id
1 'polypeptide(L)'
;VFENNAAIPMKGNTRMTLYRKPSFSTRLAMLAAVLALAAIGAGVTQVASAKDGLKAKDLKLRIDEQAVKRDSNLRSSFSPVVKEVSPSVVNVFTSTKPKRIEGMPSPFGNNPMFREFFGDAVPGGRPMMTPRQNGLGSGVIVTEDGFILTNNHVVEGADSIKVALNPDGKEYDAKVVGRDPKSDVAVLKIEASGLTAARFGNSDAVEVGDVVLAVGNPFGVGQSVTLGIVGATSRAVFGRPSGLEYEDFIQTDAAINPGNSGGALVDAQGRLVGINTAILSRSGGNMGVGFAVPINLAKSVLESIVENGRVVRGFLGVNIQNVDPGLAKEFGLKEATGALVADVSPRSPAEKAGLKSGDVITEFDGHVVRDSRHLKLMVGQTAPDREVKVALLRDGKAKTFEIVLKELPDNASAGLRRGSPRGGGGAGQDVGGLQGVVVADLTPQARQQYEISREIQGALVTEVDEDSAAWAATLRPGDVIRDINRQPVRDAEEAIEAAQSLENARILLKVWRDGGNRFVVVDESGSK
;
A
#
# COMPACT_ATOMS: atom_id res chain seq x y z
N VAL A 1 34.18 -39.97 38.90
CA VAL A 1 34.65 -39.90 40.29
C VAL A 1 33.83 -38.84 40.98
N PHE A 2 33.07 -39.29 42.03
CA PHE A 2 32.27 -38.59 43.02
C PHE A 2 31.03 -37.83 42.49
N GLU A 3 29.82 -38.36 42.61
CA GLU A 3 28.91 -38.52 43.78
C GLU A 3 28.85 -37.33 44.72
N ASN A 4 27.66 -36.72 44.80
CA ASN A 4 26.96 -36.62 46.08
C ASN A 4 25.47 -36.24 45.90
N ASN A 5 24.66 -37.09 46.49
CA ASN A 5 23.24 -36.97 46.80
C ASN A 5 22.94 -35.88 47.81
N ALA A 6 21.83 -35.20 47.67
CA ALA A 6 21.07 -34.66 48.79
C ALA A 6 19.57 -34.76 48.51
N ALA A 7 18.93 -35.73 49.17
CA ALA A 7 17.49 -35.93 49.21
C ALA A 7 16.83 -34.93 50.16
N ILE A 8 15.71 -34.31 49.77
CA ILE A 8 14.79 -33.56 50.63
C ILE A 8 13.52 -34.38 50.81
N PRO A 9 13.06 -34.61 52.06
CA PRO A 9 11.93 -35.50 52.33
C PRO A 9 10.59 -34.78 52.07
N MET A 10 9.75 -35.37 51.25
CA MET A 10 8.34 -35.03 51.12
C MET A 10 7.54 -35.57 52.30
N LYS A 11 6.96 -34.70 53.11
CA LYS A 11 5.90 -35.06 54.08
C LYS A 11 4.58 -35.17 53.31
N GLY A 12 4.14 -36.39 53.14
CA GLY A 12 2.80 -36.71 52.67
C GLY A 12 1.74 -36.39 53.72
N ASN A 13 0.67 -35.77 53.29
CA ASN A 13 -0.60 -35.74 54.03
C ASN A 13 -1.70 -36.20 53.06
N THR A 14 -1.87 -37.52 53.00
CA THR A 14 -2.95 -38.17 52.26
C THR A 14 -4.22 -38.11 53.13
N ARG A 15 -5.10 -37.15 52.84
CA ARG A 15 -6.49 -37.19 53.35
C ARG A 15 -7.28 -38.15 52.46
N MET A 16 -7.54 -39.34 53.01
CA MET A 16 -8.46 -40.33 52.47
C MET A 16 -9.89 -39.79 52.56
N THR A 17 -10.46 -39.33 51.43
CA THR A 17 -11.88 -38.97 51.33
C THR A 17 -12.67 -40.26 51.16
N LEU A 18 -13.37 -40.67 52.22
CA LEU A 18 -14.32 -41.78 52.21
C LEU A 18 -15.49 -41.47 51.26
N TYR A 19 -15.59 -42.25 50.21
CA TYR A 19 -16.70 -42.22 49.24
C TYR A 19 -17.99 -42.70 49.94
N ARG A 20 -18.85 -41.77 50.34
CA ARG A 20 -20.16 -42.07 50.92
C ARG A 20 -21.12 -42.44 49.80
N LYS A 21 -21.61 -43.68 49.74
CA LYS A 21 -22.62 -44.11 48.77
C LYS A 21 -23.88 -43.23 48.92
N PRO A 22 -24.41 -42.67 47.82
CA PRO A 22 -25.59 -41.83 47.89
C PRO A 22 -26.79 -42.62 48.37
N SER A 23 -27.64 -41.98 49.23
CA SER A 23 -28.87 -42.54 49.75
C SER A 23 -29.89 -42.79 48.65
N PHE A 24 -30.86 -43.66 48.92
CA PHE A 24 -31.94 -44.00 47.96
C PHE A 24 -32.71 -42.76 47.46
N SER A 25 -32.91 -41.76 48.32
CA SER A 25 -33.52 -40.45 47.97
C SER A 25 -32.70 -39.65 46.96
N THR A 26 -31.35 -39.71 47.05
CA THR A 26 -30.46 -39.01 46.10
C THR A 26 -30.46 -39.65 44.70
N ARG A 27 -30.64 -41.00 44.66
CA ARG A 27 -30.80 -41.72 43.39
C ARG A 27 -32.15 -41.43 42.71
N LEU A 28 -33.22 -41.27 43.48
CA LEU A 28 -34.52 -40.91 42.94
C LEU A 28 -34.53 -39.47 42.41
N ALA A 29 -33.84 -38.52 43.07
CA ALA A 29 -33.70 -37.16 42.62
C ALA A 29 -32.85 -37.06 41.34
N MET A 30 -31.79 -37.85 41.19
CA MET A 30 -31.00 -37.91 39.95
C MET A 30 -31.81 -38.52 38.80
N LEU A 31 -32.63 -39.55 39.05
CA LEU A 31 -33.50 -40.12 38.01
C LEU A 31 -34.57 -39.12 37.53
N ALA A 32 -35.16 -38.36 38.46
CA ALA A 32 -36.11 -37.32 38.14
C ALA A 32 -35.47 -36.15 37.34
N ALA A 33 -34.21 -35.79 37.65
CA ALA A 33 -33.47 -34.75 36.91
C ALA A 33 -33.09 -35.21 35.47
N VAL A 34 -32.75 -36.50 35.30
CA VAL A 34 -32.47 -37.06 33.97
C VAL A 34 -33.73 -37.16 33.12
N LEU A 35 -34.89 -37.53 33.73
CA LEU A 35 -36.17 -37.55 33.03
C LEU A 35 -36.68 -36.15 32.68
N ALA A 36 -36.45 -35.14 33.53
CA ALA A 36 -36.75 -33.76 33.25
C ALA A 36 -35.89 -33.19 32.12
N LEU A 37 -34.59 -33.51 32.07
CA LEU A 37 -33.70 -33.12 30.97
C LEU A 37 -34.07 -33.82 29.66
N ALA A 38 -34.53 -35.07 29.69
CA ALA A 38 -34.99 -35.78 28.50
C ALA A 38 -36.32 -35.19 27.99
N ALA A 39 -37.21 -34.74 28.87
CA ALA A 39 -38.48 -34.07 28.48
C ALA A 39 -38.21 -32.67 27.88
N ILE A 40 -37.22 -31.92 28.40
CA ILE A 40 -36.83 -30.65 27.84
C ILE A 40 -36.13 -30.86 26.47
N GLY A 41 -35.31 -31.88 26.31
CA GLY A 41 -34.70 -32.24 25.02
C GLY A 41 -35.75 -32.65 23.98
N ALA A 42 -36.78 -33.41 24.36
CA ALA A 42 -37.88 -33.78 23.47
C ALA A 42 -38.77 -32.57 23.09
N GLY A 43 -39.02 -31.63 24.05
CA GLY A 43 -39.74 -30.40 23.78
C GLY A 43 -39.00 -29.45 22.82
N VAL A 44 -37.66 -29.36 22.91
CA VAL A 44 -36.85 -28.53 22.00
C VAL A 44 -36.78 -29.15 20.60
N THR A 45 -36.75 -30.48 20.48
CA THR A 45 -36.83 -31.15 19.16
C THR A 45 -38.21 -31.00 18.50
N GLN A 46 -39.32 -30.92 19.27
CA GLN A 46 -40.64 -30.68 18.70
C GLN A 46 -40.87 -29.22 18.29
N VAL A 47 -40.27 -28.23 18.99
CA VAL A 47 -40.34 -26.81 18.57
C VAL A 47 -39.47 -26.54 17.33
N ALA A 48 -38.38 -27.29 17.14
CA ALA A 48 -37.55 -27.21 15.90
C ALA A 48 -38.25 -27.89 14.69
N SER A 49 -39.23 -28.77 14.92
CA SER A 49 -39.95 -29.49 13.84
C SER A 49 -41.21 -28.74 13.36
N ALA A 50 -41.60 -27.61 14.00
CA ALA A 50 -42.75 -26.81 13.61
C ALA A 50 -42.45 -25.58 12.73
N LYS A 51 -41.26 -25.52 12.08
CA LYS A 51 -41.00 -24.64 10.96
C LYS A 51 -41.26 -25.38 9.67
N ASP A 52 -42.31 -24.95 8.99
CA ASP A 52 -42.79 -25.42 7.68
C ASP A 52 -41.67 -26.01 6.82
N GLY A 53 -41.81 -27.26 6.57
CA GLY A 53 -41.13 -28.25 5.81
C GLY A 53 -40.54 -27.85 4.47
N LEU A 54 -39.47 -27.05 4.45
CA LEU A 54 -38.52 -27.02 3.33
C LEU A 54 -37.79 -28.38 3.31
N LYS A 55 -38.21 -29.26 2.41
CA LYS A 55 -37.51 -30.52 2.14
C LYS A 55 -36.22 -30.17 1.42
N ALA A 56 -35.13 -30.91 1.65
CA ALA A 56 -33.86 -30.69 0.97
C ALA A 56 -33.98 -30.59 -0.57
N LYS A 57 -35.01 -31.24 -1.14
CA LYS A 57 -35.35 -31.14 -2.57
C LYS A 57 -35.90 -29.79 -3.02
N ASP A 58 -36.36 -28.94 -2.10
CA ASP A 58 -36.89 -27.61 -2.41
C ASP A 58 -35.81 -26.52 -2.40
N LEU A 59 -34.58 -26.87 -1.98
CA LEU A 59 -33.39 -26.02 -2.07
C LEU A 59 -32.93 -25.98 -3.52
N LYS A 60 -33.10 -24.85 -4.20
CA LYS A 60 -32.58 -24.62 -5.57
C LYS A 60 -31.05 -24.44 -5.53
N LEU A 61 -30.35 -25.49 -5.16
CA LEU A 61 -28.89 -25.52 -5.21
C LEU A 61 -28.47 -25.68 -6.69
N ARG A 62 -27.56 -24.83 -7.13
CA ARG A 62 -26.88 -25.02 -8.42
C ARG A 62 -25.76 -26.02 -8.21
N ILE A 63 -26.05 -27.30 -8.38
CA ILE A 63 -25.08 -28.39 -8.28
C ILE A 63 -24.67 -28.73 -9.72
N ASP A 64 -23.39 -28.67 -10.01
CA ASP A 64 -22.82 -29.19 -11.24
C ASP A 64 -22.38 -30.65 -10.99
N GLU A 65 -23.17 -31.61 -11.48
CA GLU A 65 -22.89 -33.05 -11.36
C GLU A 65 -21.96 -33.56 -12.47
N GLN A 66 -21.52 -32.67 -13.37
CA GLN A 66 -20.61 -33.06 -14.41
C GLN A 66 -19.26 -33.45 -13.79
N ALA A 67 -18.81 -34.68 -14.15
CA ALA A 67 -17.45 -35.08 -13.76
C ALA A 67 -16.43 -34.06 -14.26
N VAL A 68 -15.54 -33.62 -13.40
CA VAL A 68 -14.44 -32.71 -13.75
C VAL A 68 -13.71 -33.31 -14.95
N LYS A 69 -13.89 -32.69 -16.11
CA LYS A 69 -13.15 -33.10 -17.32
C LYS A 69 -11.68 -32.85 -17.05
N ARG A 70 -10.86 -33.91 -17.16
CA ARG A 70 -9.39 -33.78 -16.98
C ARG A 70 -8.75 -32.85 -18.03
N ASP A 71 -9.49 -32.47 -19.06
CA ASP A 71 -9.15 -31.50 -20.10
C ASP A 71 -9.58 -30.06 -19.76
N SER A 72 -10.15 -29.82 -18.56
CA SER A 72 -10.30 -28.46 -18.05
C SER A 72 -8.90 -27.85 -17.95
N ASN A 73 -8.73 -26.59 -18.38
CA ASN A 73 -7.47 -25.83 -18.44
C ASN A 73 -6.66 -25.72 -17.13
N LEU A 74 -7.05 -26.42 -16.07
CA LEU A 74 -6.26 -26.64 -14.88
C LEU A 74 -5.11 -27.58 -15.21
N ARG A 75 -3.92 -27.01 -15.42
CA ARG A 75 -2.70 -27.78 -15.64
C ARG A 75 -2.44 -28.66 -14.42
N SER A 76 -2.22 -29.93 -14.63
CA SER A 76 -1.79 -30.86 -13.57
C SER A 76 -0.35 -30.59 -13.11
N SER A 77 0.42 -29.81 -13.88
CA SER A 77 1.80 -29.46 -13.59
C SER A 77 2.21 -28.15 -14.30
N PHE A 78 2.94 -27.29 -13.58
CA PHE A 78 3.60 -26.11 -14.13
C PHE A 78 5.07 -26.35 -14.51
N SER A 79 5.56 -27.59 -14.46
CA SER A 79 6.94 -27.93 -14.82
C SER A 79 7.39 -27.42 -16.20
N PRO A 80 6.56 -27.43 -17.25
CA PRO A 80 6.93 -26.85 -18.54
C PRO A 80 7.18 -25.33 -18.46
N VAL A 81 6.30 -24.61 -17.75
CA VAL A 81 6.44 -23.15 -17.53
C VAL A 81 7.70 -22.84 -16.72
N VAL A 82 7.95 -23.59 -15.66
CA VAL A 82 9.15 -23.45 -14.84
C VAL A 82 10.41 -23.65 -15.66
N LYS A 83 10.47 -24.68 -16.52
CA LYS A 83 11.63 -24.94 -17.39
C LYS A 83 11.88 -23.81 -18.40
N GLU A 84 10.83 -23.17 -18.90
CA GLU A 84 10.92 -22.02 -19.81
C GLU A 84 11.46 -20.77 -19.10
N VAL A 85 10.93 -20.49 -17.89
CA VAL A 85 11.21 -19.23 -17.16
C VAL A 85 12.50 -19.29 -16.37
N SER A 86 12.85 -20.44 -15.78
CA SER A 86 14.00 -20.58 -14.87
C SER A 86 15.33 -20.04 -15.43
N PRO A 87 15.67 -20.24 -16.70
CA PRO A 87 16.93 -19.70 -17.24
C PRO A 87 16.99 -18.16 -17.30
N SER A 88 15.83 -17.50 -17.30
CA SER A 88 15.79 -16.02 -17.29
C SER A 88 15.90 -15.42 -15.89
N VAL A 89 15.77 -16.22 -14.82
CA VAL A 89 15.86 -15.73 -13.44
C VAL A 89 17.24 -16.04 -12.87
N VAL A 90 17.91 -15.00 -12.39
CA VAL A 90 19.31 -15.04 -11.93
C VAL A 90 19.41 -14.69 -10.46
N ASN A 91 20.55 -15.06 -9.85
CA ASN A 91 20.91 -14.64 -8.50
C ASN A 91 21.69 -13.34 -8.56
N VAL A 92 21.37 -12.39 -7.70
CA VAL A 92 22.07 -11.11 -7.58
C VAL A 92 22.76 -11.07 -6.22
N PHE A 93 24.08 -11.06 -6.24
CA PHE A 93 24.94 -10.94 -5.05
C PHE A 93 25.46 -9.52 -4.96
N THR A 94 25.29 -8.90 -3.81
CA THR A 94 25.79 -7.54 -3.56
C THR A 94 26.74 -7.54 -2.39
N SER A 95 27.75 -6.67 -2.43
CA SER A 95 28.62 -6.47 -1.28
C SER A 95 28.94 -4.99 -1.07
N THR A 96 29.02 -4.58 0.20
CA THR A 96 29.44 -3.24 0.60
C THR A 96 30.81 -3.28 1.23
N LYS A 97 31.66 -2.27 0.93
CA LYS A 97 32.93 -2.09 1.63
C LYS A 97 32.70 -1.55 3.03
N PRO A 98 33.55 -1.89 4.00
CA PRO A 98 33.49 -1.26 5.31
C PRO A 98 33.61 0.26 5.19
N LYS A 99 32.62 1.00 5.66
CA LYS A 99 32.62 2.48 5.66
C LYS A 99 32.79 2.99 7.10
N ARG A 100 33.59 4.05 7.25
CA ARG A 100 33.72 4.75 8.53
C ARG A 100 32.48 5.63 8.70
N ILE A 101 31.68 5.37 9.74
CA ILE A 101 30.54 6.22 10.06
C ILE A 101 31.04 7.37 10.91
N GLU A 102 31.04 8.57 10.38
CA GLU A 102 31.12 9.81 11.14
C GLU A 102 29.67 10.25 11.40
N GLY A 103 29.14 9.92 12.56
CA GLY A 103 28.07 10.59 13.29
C GLY A 103 26.82 11.10 12.55
N MET A 104 26.37 10.50 11.42
CA MET A 104 25.15 10.92 10.74
C MET A 104 24.05 9.86 10.82
N PRO A 105 22.80 10.26 11.18
CA PRO A 105 21.67 9.32 11.16
C PRO A 105 21.37 8.91 9.70
N SER A 106 21.37 7.62 9.44
CA SER A 106 20.91 7.07 8.15
C SER A 106 19.42 7.40 7.96
N PRO A 107 19.02 7.93 6.78
CA PRO A 107 17.60 8.17 6.49
C PRO A 107 16.72 6.91 6.59
N PHE A 108 17.32 5.72 6.51
CA PHE A 108 16.66 4.43 6.57
C PHE A 108 16.84 3.68 7.90
N GLY A 109 17.68 4.19 8.83
CA GLY A 109 17.98 3.56 10.12
C GLY A 109 16.80 3.46 11.09
N ASN A 110 15.69 4.15 10.82
CA ASN A 110 14.47 4.13 11.64
C ASN A 110 13.32 3.33 11.03
N ASN A 111 13.50 2.66 9.88
CA ASN A 111 12.45 1.82 9.33
C ASN A 111 12.50 0.43 9.99
N PRO A 112 11.50 0.04 10.80
CA PRO A 112 11.49 -1.25 11.51
C PRO A 112 11.65 -2.45 10.58
N MET A 113 11.13 -2.37 9.36
CA MET A 113 11.16 -3.43 8.36
C MET A 113 12.56 -3.62 7.76
N PHE A 114 13.35 -2.54 7.66
CA PHE A 114 14.74 -2.62 7.20
C PHE A 114 15.69 -3.12 8.29
N ARG A 115 15.44 -2.75 9.57
CA ARG A 115 16.22 -3.24 10.72
C ARG A 115 16.04 -4.73 10.94
N GLU A 116 14.85 -5.26 10.75
CA GLU A 116 14.52 -6.67 10.90
C GLU A 116 15.17 -7.54 9.79
N PHE A 117 15.36 -6.96 8.59
CA PHE A 117 15.94 -7.65 7.43
C PHE A 117 17.46 -7.60 7.36
N PHE A 118 18.08 -6.51 7.86
CA PHE A 118 19.52 -6.23 7.71
C PHE A 118 20.29 -6.07 9.04
N GLY A 119 19.63 -6.27 10.18
CA GLY A 119 20.24 -6.27 11.52
C GLY A 119 20.45 -4.87 12.13
N ASP A 120 20.51 -4.81 13.47
CA ASP A 120 20.71 -3.61 14.25
C ASP A 120 22.11 -3.04 14.13
N ALA A 121 22.30 -1.95 13.38
CA ALA A 121 23.45 -1.07 13.53
C ALA A 121 23.16 -0.09 14.69
N VAL A 122 23.67 -0.39 15.87
CA VAL A 122 23.47 0.40 17.11
C VAL A 122 24.16 1.76 17.03
N PRO A 123 23.50 2.89 17.38
CA PRO A 123 24.16 4.19 17.48
C PRO A 123 24.85 4.35 18.83
N GLY A 124 26.10 4.59 18.84
CA GLY A 124 26.89 4.91 20.05
C GLY A 124 28.30 5.40 19.77
N GLY A 125 28.47 6.68 19.54
CA GLY A 125 29.56 7.55 19.98
C GLY A 125 31.05 7.18 19.75
N ARG A 126 31.40 6.19 18.93
CA ARG A 126 32.77 5.97 18.45
C ARG A 126 32.77 5.74 16.95
N PRO A 127 33.77 6.19 16.17
CA PRO A 127 33.84 5.90 14.75
C PRO A 127 33.92 4.38 14.58
N MET A 128 32.79 3.77 14.24
CA MET A 128 32.70 2.34 13.97
C MET A 128 32.83 2.10 12.46
N MET A 129 33.69 1.16 12.08
CA MET A 129 33.68 0.63 10.72
C MET A 129 32.46 -0.27 10.58
N THR A 130 31.60 0.03 9.59
CA THR A 130 30.54 -0.94 9.25
C THR A 130 31.19 -2.25 8.80
N PRO A 131 30.73 -3.41 9.27
CA PRO A 131 31.20 -4.67 8.71
C PRO A 131 30.83 -4.76 7.23
N ARG A 132 31.59 -5.53 6.45
CA ARG A 132 31.23 -5.87 5.08
C ARG A 132 29.87 -6.56 5.11
N GLN A 133 28.89 -5.99 4.43
CA GLN A 133 27.57 -6.61 4.29
C GLN A 133 27.48 -7.28 2.92
N ASN A 134 26.99 -8.49 2.89
CA ASN A 134 26.68 -9.22 1.67
C ASN A 134 25.14 -9.29 1.57
N GLY A 135 24.61 -8.77 0.47
CA GLY A 135 23.19 -8.87 0.14
C GLY A 135 22.97 -10.00 -0.88
N LEU A 136 21.76 -10.54 -0.85
CA LEU A 136 21.29 -11.55 -1.78
C LEU A 136 19.91 -11.14 -2.28
N GLY A 137 19.72 -11.22 -3.59
CA GLY A 137 18.44 -11.04 -4.25
C GLY A 137 18.38 -11.86 -5.53
N SER A 138 17.35 -11.63 -6.29
CA SER A 138 17.13 -12.20 -7.61
C SER A 138 17.11 -11.10 -8.67
N GLY A 139 17.20 -11.50 -9.94
CA GLY A 139 17.00 -10.63 -11.09
C GLY A 139 16.34 -11.39 -12.23
N VAL A 140 15.81 -10.66 -13.19
CA VAL A 140 15.19 -11.22 -14.40
C VAL A 140 15.90 -10.68 -15.62
N ILE A 141 16.50 -11.57 -16.43
CA ILE A 141 17.10 -11.24 -17.73
C ILE A 141 15.96 -10.83 -18.67
N VAL A 142 16.03 -9.63 -19.22
CA VAL A 142 14.99 -9.07 -20.10
C VAL A 142 15.42 -8.88 -21.54
N THR A 143 16.73 -9.01 -21.83
CA THR A 143 17.27 -9.00 -23.18
C THR A 143 18.38 -10.05 -23.35
N GLU A 144 18.54 -10.57 -24.55
CA GLU A 144 19.54 -11.60 -24.86
C GLU A 144 21.01 -11.10 -24.73
N ASP A 145 21.22 -9.79 -24.73
CA ASP A 145 22.50 -9.13 -24.56
C ASP A 145 22.84 -8.76 -23.11
N GLY A 146 21.95 -9.06 -22.13
CA GLY A 146 22.25 -9.03 -20.70
C GLY A 146 21.75 -7.83 -19.91
N PHE A 147 20.66 -7.17 -20.33
CA PHE A 147 19.90 -6.30 -19.41
C PHE A 147 19.09 -7.15 -18.43
N ILE A 148 19.10 -6.74 -17.16
CA ILE A 148 18.45 -7.44 -16.05
C ILE A 148 17.64 -6.45 -15.23
N LEU A 149 16.37 -6.77 -14.96
CA LEU A 149 15.54 -6.08 -13.98
C LEU A 149 15.72 -6.71 -12.60
N THR A 150 15.80 -5.86 -11.58
CA THR A 150 15.79 -6.25 -10.16
C THR A 150 15.15 -5.12 -9.34
N ASN A 151 15.08 -5.26 -8.02
CA ASN A 151 14.62 -4.17 -7.15
C ASN A 151 15.75 -3.19 -6.83
N ASN A 152 15.39 -1.92 -6.61
CA ASN A 152 16.34 -0.90 -6.17
C ASN A 152 16.97 -1.27 -4.82
N HIS A 153 16.16 -1.72 -3.85
CA HIS A 153 16.64 -2.08 -2.51
C HIS A 153 17.65 -3.24 -2.52
N VAL A 154 17.62 -4.12 -3.54
CA VAL A 154 18.62 -5.21 -3.69
C VAL A 154 20.01 -4.67 -3.98
N VAL A 155 20.10 -3.57 -4.75
CA VAL A 155 21.37 -3.03 -5.24
C VAL A 155 21.77 -1.71 -4.58
N GLU A 156 20.91 -1.17 -3.72
CA GLU A 156 21.16 0.12 -3.06
C GLU A 156 22.36 0.06 -2.13
N GLY A 157 23.26 1.03 -2.28
CA GLY A 157 24.49 1.11 -1.49
C GLY A 157 25.53 0.03 -1.77
N ALA A 158 25.31 -0.86 -2.74
CA ALA A 158 26.28 -1.88 -3.11
C ALA A 158 27.52 -1.27 -3.80
N ASP A 159 28.72 -1.67 -3.34
CA ASP A 159 29.99 -1.30 -3.97
C ASP A 159 30.40 -2.28 -5.10
N SER A 160 29.91 -3.52 -5.05
CA SER A 160 30.05 -4.50 -6.13
C SER A 160 28.81 -5.38 -6.25
N ILE A 161 28.48 -5.74 -7.48
CA ILE A 161 27.33 -6.56 -7.83
C ILE A 161 27.79 -7.68 -8.75
N LYS A 162 27.42 -8.91 -8.41
CA LYS A 162 27.63 -10.08 -9.25
C LYS A 162 26.30 -10.75 -9.55
N VAL A 163 26.17 -11.27 -10.75
CA VAL A 163 25.01 -12.02 -11.22
C VAL A 163 25.46 -13.43 -11.54
N ALA A 164 24.80 -14.43 -10.94
CA ALA A 164 25.00 -15.83 -11.30
C ALA A 164 23.82 -16.35 -12.11
N LEU A 165 24.12 -16.92 -13.27
CA LEU A 165 23.11 -17.53 -14.15
C LEU A 165 22.66 -18.89 -13.61
N ASN A 166 21.44 -19.27 -13.93
CA ASN A 166 20.90 -20.58 -13.66
C ASN A 166 20.76 -21.38 -14.99
N PRO A 167 20.99 -22.71 -14.99
CA PRO A 167 21.37 -23.57 -13.85
C PRO A 167 22.88 -23.71 -13.62
N ASP A 168 23.74 -23.22 -14.52
CA ASP A 168 25.17 -23.50 -14.55
C ASP A 168 26.00 -22.72 -13.51
N GLY A 169 25.39 -21.75 -12.81
CA GLY A 169 26.03 -20.95 -11.76
C GLY A 169 27.12 -19.98 -12.27
N LYS A 170 27.22 -19.77 -13.58
CA LYS A 170 28.24 -18.88 -14.16
C LYS A 170 28.04 -17.45 -13.68
N GLU A 171 29.08 -16.89 -13.05
CA GLU A 171 29.05 -15.54 -12.49
C GLU A 171 29.57 -14.50 -13.48
N TYR A 172 28.92 -13.32 -13.45
CA TYR A 172 29.32 -12.13 -14.19
C TYR A 172 29.32 -10.92 -13.25
N ASP A 173 30.28 -10.02 -13.44
CA ASP A 173 30.24 -8.71 -12.84
C ASP A 173 29.10 -7.89 -13.49
N ALA A 174 28.25 -7.28 -12.69
CA ALA A 174 27.13 -6.49 -13.17
C ALA A 174 27.33 -5.00 -12.89
N LYS A 175 26.97 -4.18 -13.87
CA LYS A 175 26.95 -2.72 -13.75
C LYS A 175 25.51 -2.24 -13.54
N VAL A 176 25.32 -1.29 -12.62
CA VAL A 176 24.04 -0.58 -12.49
C VAL A 176 23.94 0.41 -13.63
N VAL A 177 22.98 0.22 -14.53
CA VAL A 177 22.65 1.16 -15.62
C VAL A 177 21.90 2.35 -15.06
N GLY A 178 20.94 2.10 -14.17
CA GLY A 178 20.18 3.11 -13.46
C GLY A 178 19.27 2.50 -12.40
N ARG A 179 18.74 3.36 -11.55
CA ARG A 179 17.87 2.98 -10.43
C ARG A 179 16.71 3.94 -10.30
N ASP A 180 15.60 3.43 -9.84
CA ASP A 180 14.43 4.20 -9.46
C ASP A 180 13.97 3.86 -8.04
N PRO A 181 14.44 4.58 -7.02
CA PRO A 181 14.00 4.38 -5.65
C PRO A 181 12.50 4.62 -5.45
N LYS A 182 11.85 5.42 -6.31
CA LYS A 182 10.44 5.78 -6.18
C LYS A 182 9.47 4.65 -6.58
N SER A 183 9.91 3.70 -7.41
CA SER A 183 9.16 2.50 -7.81
C SER A 183 9.81 1.19 -7.37
N ASP A 184 10.95 1.25 -6.68
CA ASP A 184 11.76 0.10 -6.27
C ASP A 184 12.24 -0.76 -7.44
N VAL A 185 12.65 -0.16 -8.56
CA VAL A 185 13.17 -0.85 -9.74
C VAL A 185 14.63 -0.45 -9.99
N ALA A 186 15.46 -1.41 -10.36
CA ALA A 186 16.83 -1.17 -10.84
C ALA A 186 17.10 -1.97 -12.11
N VAL A 187 17.97 -1.41 -12.96
CA VAL A 187 18.43 -2.01 -14.21
C VAL A 187 19.91 -2.30 -14.10
N LEU A 188 20.27 -3.57 -14.31
CA LEU A 188 21.65 -4.03 -14.38
C LEU A 188 22.01 -4.42 -15.80
N LYS A 189 23.32 -4.43 -16.10
CA LYS A 189 23.88 -4.93 -17.35
C LYS A 189 25.06 -5.85 -17.03
N ILE A 190 25.05 -7.02 -17.65
CA ILE A 190 26.19 -7.96 -17.68
C ILE A 190 26.72 -8.07 -19.10
N GLU A 191 28.02 -8.35 -19.25
CA GLU A 191 28.68 -8.55 -20.54
C GLU A 191 28.55 -10.03 -20.93
N ALA A 192 27.38 -10.38 -21.49
CA ALA A 192 27.04 -11.72 -21.97
C ALA A 192 26.11 -11.62 -23.17
N SER A 193 26.00 -12.67 -23.95
CA SER A 193 25.13 -12.75 -25.13
C SER A 193 24.50 -14.13 -25.25
N GLY A 194 23.43 -14.23 -26.01
CA GLY A 194 22.69 -15.47 -26.20
C GLY A 194 21.98 -15.94 -24.94
N LEU A 195 21.63 -15.01 -24.07
CA LEU A 195 20.93 -15.28 -22.82
C LEU A 195 19.44 -15.55 -23.08
N THR A 196 18.83 -16.36 -22.21
CA THR A 196 17.37 -16.56 -22.24
C THR A 196 16.67 -15.36 -21.59
N ALA A 197 16.04 -14.52 -22.41
CA ALA A 197 15.26 -13.39 -21.94
C ALA A 197 13.84 -13.81 -21.56
N ALA A 198 13.31 -13.24 -20.48
CA ALA A 198 11.93 -13.44 -20.07
C ALA A 198 10.96 -12.81 -21.08
N ARG A 199 9.83 -13.48 -21.30
CA ARG A 199 8.75 -12.98 -22.16
C ARG A 199 7.82 -12.08 -21.37
N PHE A 200 7.72 -10.81 -21.74
CA PHE A 200 6.84 -9.84 -21.08
C PHE A 200 5.36 -10.19 -21.32
N GLY A 201 4.58 -10.15 -20.24
CA GLY A 201 3.12 -10.12 -20.27
C GLY A 201 2.60 -8.68 -20.26
N ASN A 202 1.30 -8.54 -19.99
CA ASN A 202 0.64 -7.25 -19.78
C ASN A 202 0.05 -7.22 -18.36
N SER A 203 0.68 -6.48 -17.46
CA SER A 203 0.22 -6.39 -16.07
C SER A 203 -1.11 -5.65 -15.89
N ASP A 204 -1.51 -4.81 -16.87
CA ASP A 204 -2.79 -4.10 -16.80
C ASP A 204 -3.99 -5.02 -17.12
N ALA A 205 -3.72 -6.16 -17.77
CA ALA A 205 -4.72 -7.18 -18.07
C ALA A 205 -4.80 -8.28 -16.99
N VAL A 206 -4.01 -8.18 -15.93
CA VAL A 206 -4.02 -9.14 -14.81
C VAL A 206 -5.24 -8.88 -13.91
N GLU A 207 -5.98 -9.95 -13.62
CA GLU A 207 -7.19 -9.91 -12.80
C GLU A 207 -7.01 -10.69 -11.48
N VAL A 208 -7.83 -10.33 -10.49
CA VAL A 208 -7.90 -11.05 -9.22
C VAL A 208 -8.39 -12.47 -9.48
N GLY A 209 -7.65 -13.45 -8.96
CA GLY A 209 -7.91 -14.87 -9.20
C GLY A 209 -7.01 -15.51 -10.25
N ASP A 210 -6.27 -14.73 -11.06
CA ASP A 210 -5.30 -15.27 -12.00
C ASP A 210 -4.21 -16.06 -11.29
N VAL A 211 -3.87 -17.23 -11.83
CA VAL A 211 -2.79 -18.08 -11.32
C VAL A 211 -1.45 -17.48 -11.68
N VAL A 212 -0.57 -17.36 -10.68
CA VAL A 212 0.80 -16.84 -10.84
C VAL A 212 1.83 -17.72 -10.15
N LEU A 213 3.06 -17.68 -10.69
CA LEU A 213 4.23 -18.36 -10.15
C LEU A 213 5.27 -17.30 -9.78
N ALA A 214 5.73 -17.30 -8.53
CA ALA A 214 6.87 -16.49 -8.12
C ALA A 214 8.15 -17.34 -8.21
N VAL A 215 9.13 -16.84 -8.96
CA VAL A 215 10.41 -17.50 -9.23
C VAL A 215 11.55 -16.62 -8.69
N GLY A 216 12.44 -17.21 -7.92
CA GLY A 216 13.59 -16.50 -7.33
C GLY A 216 14.49 -17.46 -6.56
N ASN A 217 15.43 -16.90 -5.77
CA ASN A 217 16.34 -17.67 -4.94
C ASN A 217 16.21 -17.29 -3.45
N PRO A 218 15.15 -17.79 -2.77
CA PRO A 218 14.95 -17.46 -1.37
C PRO A 218 16.11 -18.02 -0.53
N PHE A 219 16.60 -17.19 0.39
CA PHE A 219 17.66 -17.55 1.34
C PHE A 219 18.99 -18.03 0.70
N GLY A 220 19.18 -17.91 -0.62
CA GLY A 220 20.37 -18.38 -1.30
C GLY A 220 20.55 -19.91 -1.36
N VAL A 221 19.49 -20.66 -1.09
CA VAL A 221 19.54 -22.14 -1.09
C VAL A 221 19.32 -22.76 -2.47
N GLY A 222 19.20 -21.94 -3.50
CA GLY A 222 18.92 -22.34 -4.88
C GLY A 222 17.60 -21.76 -5.39
N GLN A 223 17.41 -21.86 -6.71
CA GLN A 223 16.18 -21.39 -7.35
C GLN A 223 14.95 -22.12 -6.82
N SER A 224 13.93 -21.36 -6.45
CA SER A 224 12.66 -21.87 -5.95
C SER A 224 11.50 -21.26 -6.73
N VAL A 225 10.44 -22.04 -6.86
CA VAL A 225 9.19 -21.63 -7.49
C VAL A 225 8.04 -21.87 -6.54
N THR A 226 7.23 -20.84 -6.35
CA THR A 226 6.01 -20.92 -5.53
C THR A 226 4.79 -20.58 -6.37
N LEU A 227 3.68 -21.26 -6.11
CA LEU A 227 2.40 -21.10 -6.80
C LEU A 227 1.46 -20.30 -5.90
N GLY A 228 0.70 -19.41 -6.51
CA GLY A 228 -0.38 -18.67 -5.87
C GLY A 228 -1.33 -18.06 -6.90
N ILE A 229 -2.14 -17.13 -6.44
CA ILE A 229 -3.04 -16.34 -7.28
C ILE A 229 -2.79 -14.85 -7.08
N VAL A 230 -3.31 -14.05 -7.97
CA VAL A 230 -3.44 -12.60 -7.77
C VAL A 230 -4.55 -12.36 -6.76
N GLY A 231 -4.21 -11.89 -5.57
CA GLY A 231 -5.17 -11.56 -4.50
C GLY A 231 -5.75 -10.16 -4.62
N ALA A 232 -4.99 -9.24 -5.22
CA ALA A 232 -5.44 -7.87 -5.54
C ALA A 232 -4.49 -7.24 -6.55
N THR A 233 -4.99 -6.22 -7.26
CA THR A 233 -4.19 -5.35 -8.12
C THR A 233 -4.17 -3.93 -7.54
N SER A 234 -3.25 -3.11 -8.03
CA SER A 234 -3.17 -1.67 -7.69
C SER A 234 -3.08 -1.41 -6.19
N ARG A 235 -2.25 -2.17 -5.46
CA ARG A 235 -2.02 -1.95 -4.03
C ARG A 235 -0.98 -0.86 -3.78
N ALA A 236 -1.27 0.00 -2.80
CA ALA A 236 -0.31 0.89 -2.15
C ALA A 236 -0.21 0.44 -0.68
N VAL A 237 0.97 0.05 -0.24
CA VAL A 237 1.15 -0.64 1.04
C VAL A 237 2.08 0.13 1.95
N PHE A 238 3.14 0.69 1.39
CA PHE A 238 4.22 1.26 2.19
C PHE A 238 4.06 2.76 2.37
N GLY A 239 3.43 3.44 1.41
CA GLY A 239 3.18 4.87 1.46
C GLY A 239 4.44 5.71 1.63
N ARG A 240 4.28 7.00 1.98
CA ARG A 240 5.39 7.97 2.10
C ARG A 240 6.52 7.59 3.08
N PRO A 241 6.30 6.89 4.22
CA PRO A 241 7.41 6.53 5.11
C PRO A 241 8.46 5.64 4.45
N SER A 242 8.10 4.85 3.43
CA SER A 242 9.02 3.99 2.69
C SER A 242 9.82 4.72 1.61
N GLY A 243 9.44 5.95 1.24
CA GLY A 243 10.00 6.69 0.11
C GLY A 243 9.47 6.25 -1.26
N LEU A 244 8.63 5.21 -1.32
CA LEU A 244 7.99 4.78 -2.55
C LEU A 244 6.85 5.75 -2.91
N GLU A 245 6.92 6.33 -4.10
CA GLU A 245 5.93 7.29 -4.56
C GLU A 245 5.03 6.73 -5.66
N TYR A 246 5.49 5.70 -6.37
CA TYR A 246 4.80 5.05 -7.49
C TYR A 246 4.51 3.59 -7.14
N GLU A 247 3.64 3.41 -6.15
CA GLU A 247 3.17 2.09 -5.72
C GLU A 247 1.94 1.67 -6.54
N ASP A 248 2.03 0.52 -7.20
CA ASP A 248 0.93 -0.10 -7.97
C ASP A 248 1.00 -1.62 -7.87
N PHE A 249 1.32 -2.15 -6.70
CA PHE A 249 1.68 -3.54 -6.55
C PHE A 249 0.57 -4.52 -6.93
N ILE A 250 0.98 -5.62 -7.56
CA ILE A 250 0.22 -6.85 -7.63
C ILE A 250 0.40 -7.56 -6.29
N GLN A 251 -0.69 -7.87 -5.59
CA GLN A 251 -0.69 -8.68 -4.39
C GLN A 251 -0.90 -10.14 -4.76
N THR A 252 -0.12 -11.06 -4.16
CA THR A 252 -0.23 -12.50 -4.35
C THR A 252 -0.02 -13.26 -3.05
N ASP A 253 -0.58 -14.45 -2.94
CA ASP A 253 -0.31 -15.43 -1.88
C ASP A 253 0.80 -16.42 -2.27
N ALA A 254 1.31 -16.39 -3.51
CA ALA A 254 2.54 -17.07 -3.87
C ALA A 254 3.64 -16.69 -2.88
N ALA A 255 4.30 -17.68 -2.27
CA ALA A 255 5.22 -17.43 -1.16
C ALA A 255 6.46 -16.65 -1.64
N ILE A 256 6.53 -15.38 -1.25
CA ILE A 256 7.70 -14.50 -1.43
C ILE A 256 8.43 -14.45 -0.10
N ASN A 257 9.74 -14.68 -0.11
CA ASN A 257 10.62 -14.64 1.06
C ASN A 257 11.90 -13.87 0.71
N PRO A 258 12.73 -13.48 1.70
CA PRO A 258 14.03 -12.84 1.46
C PRO A 258 14.88 -13.61 0.45
N GLY A 259 15.37 -12.91 -0.58
CA GLY A 259 16.09 -13.48 -1.71
C GLY A 259 15.24 -13.65 -2.98
N ASN A 260 13.89 -13.75 -2.89
CA ASN A 260 13.01 -13.69 -4.06
C ASN A 260 12.87 -12.28 -4.64
N SER A 261 13.19 -11.23 -3.85
CA SER A 261 13.14 -9.83 -4.30
C SER A 261 13.96 -9.64 -5.57
N GLY A 262 13.39 -9.00 -6.57
CA GLY A 262 13.97 -8.84 -7.92
C GLY A 262 13.72 -10.01 -8.86
N GLY A 263 13.18 -11.13 -8.39
CA GLY A 263 12.81 -12.29 -9.19
C GLY A 263 11.50 -12.09 -9.96
N ALA A 264 11.12 -13.09 -10.74
CA ALA A 264 9.96 -13.03 -11.62
C ALA A 264 8.66 -13.40 -10.91
N LEU A 265 7.58 -12.64 -11.18
CA LEU A 265 6.20 -13.10 -11.06
C LEU A 265 5.69 -13.35 -12.47
N VAL A 266 5.33 -14.61 -12.78
CA VAL A 266 4.85 -14.99 -14.11
C VAL A 266 3.44 -15.55 -14.04
N ASP A 267 2.70 -15.40 -15.14
CA ASP A 267 1.38 -16.02 -15.29
C ASP A 267 1.47 -17.53 -15.63
N ALA A 268 0.33 -18.18 -15.73
CA ALA A 268 0.24 -19.60 -16.06
C ALA A 268 0.80 -19.96 -17.47
N GLN A 269 1.08 -18.99 -18.33
CA GLN A 269 1.71 -19.14 -19.65
C GLN A 269 3.21 -18.82 -19.63
N GLY A 270 3.81 -18.49 -18.48
CA GLY A 270 5.21 -18.14 -18.33
C GLY A 270 5.56 -16.72 -18.79
N ARG A 271 4.57 -15.85 -18.95
CA ARG A 271 4.79 -14.44 -19.28
C ARG A 271 5.07 -13.66 -17.99
N LEU A 272 6.10 -12.83 -18.00
CA LEU A 272 6.48 -11.97 -16.89
C LEU A 272 5.40 -10.90 -16.67
N VAL A 273 4.71 -10.93 -15.53
CA VAL A 273 3.65 -9.97 -15.16
C VAL A 273 4.07 -9.06 -14.01
N GLY A 274 5.16 -9.39 -13.30
CA GLY A 274 5.68 -8.53 -12.24
C GLY A 274 7.09 -8.90 -11.80
N ILE A 275 7.69 -8.02 -11.00
CA ILE A 275 8.98 -8.24 -10.32
C ILE A 275 8.67 -8.38 -8.82
N ASN A 276 8.96 -9.54 -8.25
CA ASN A 276 8.76 -9.79 -6.81
C ASN A 276 9.52 -8.75 -5.99
N THR A 277 8.89 -8.13 -4.98
CA THR A 277 9.56 -7.05 -4.24
C THR A 277 9.53 -7.24 -2.74
N ALA A 278 8.37 -7.40 -2.13
CA ALA A 278 8.25 -7.36 -0.68
C ALA A 278 7.13 -8.26 -0.16
N ILE A 279 7.10 -8.45 1.16
CA ILE A 279 6.03 -9.09 1.90
C ILE A 279 5.51 -8.16 2.98
N LEU A 280 4.23 -8.26 3.32
CA LEU A 280 3.71 -7.72 4.57
C LEU A 280 3.85 -8.82 5.63
N SER A 281 4.80 -8.64 6.55
CA SER A 281 5.11 -9.67 7.55
C SER A 281 5.47 -9.03 8.89
N ARG A 282 5.03 -9.65 9.99
CA ARG A 282 5.45 -9.31 11.36
C ARG A 282 6.58 -10.21 11.85
N SER A 283 6.81 -11.34 11.19
CA SER A 283 7.79 -12.37 11.58
C SER A 283 8.97 -12.48 10.62
N GLY A 284 9.03 -11.65 9.58
CA GLY A 284 10.08 -11.69 8.53
C GLY A 284 9.90 -12.79 7.48
N GLY A 285 8.93 -13.70 7.64
CA GLY A 285 8.59 -14.74 6.67
C GLY A 285 7.25 -14.47 5.97
N ASN A 286 6.95 -15.21 4.90
CA ASN A 286 5.69 -15.11 4.17
C ASN A 286 4.50 -15.48 5.08
N MET A 287 3.45 -14.64 5.06
CA MET A 287 2.17 -14.83 5.77
C MET A 287 0.97 -14.87 4.80
N GLY A 288 1.18 -15.24 3.54
CA GLY A 288 0.15 -15.25 2.51
C GLY A 288 -0.09 -13.88 1.85
N VAL A 289 0.78 -12.89 2.08
CA VAL A 289 0.68 -11.55 1.49
C VAL A 289 2.03 -11.13 0.95
N GLY A 290 2.21 -11.31 -0.34
CA GLY A 290 3.38 -10.88 -1.10
C GLY A 290 3.01 -9.82 -2.14
N PHE A 291 4.00 -9.04 -2.59
CA PHE A 291 3.83 -7.94 -3.54
C PHE A 291 4.86 -8.03 -4.66
N ALA A 292 4.41 -7.67 -5.86
CA ALA A 292 5.29 -7.53 -7.03
C ALA A 292 5.04 -6.19 -7.72
N VAL A 293 6.10 -5.56 -8.21
CA VAL A 293 6.03 -4.39 -9.08
C VAL A 293 5.46 -4.83 -10.43
N PRO A 294 4.37 -4.22 -10.96
CA PRO A 294 3.81 -4.58 -12.26
C PRO A 294 4.85 -4.45 -13.38
N ILE A 295 4.82 -5.38 -14.33
CA ILE A 295 5.84 -5.39 -15.39
C ILE A 295 5.74 -4.19 -16.33
N ASN A 296 4.53 -3.64 -16.57
CA ASN A 296 4.38 -2.45 -17.40
C ASN A 296 5.09 -1.24 -16.75
N LEU A 297 4.99 -1.08 -15.42
CA LEU A 297 5.75 -0.07 -14.67
C LEU A 297 7.25 -0.32 -14.75
N ALA A 298 7.71 -1.56 -14.49
CA ALA A 298 9.13 -1.89 -14.56
C ALA A 298 9.71 -1.71 -15.98
N LYS A 299 8.92 -2.01 -17.03
CA LYS A 299 9.28 -1.79 -18.42
C LYS A 299 9.45 -0.30 -18.73
N SER A 300 8.52 0.56 -18.31
CA SER A 300 8.65 2.01 -18.54
C SER A 300 9.86 2.60 -17.84
N VAL A 301 10.20 2.10 -16.65
CA VAL A 301 11.43 2.47 -15.93
C VAL A 301 12.69 2.01 -16.68
N LEU A 302 12.70 0.76 -17.18
CA LEU A 302 13.81 0.22 -17.99
C LEU A 302 14.04 1.08 -19.22
N GLU A 303 13.01 1.34 -20.02
CA GLU A 303 13.07 2.13 -21.25
C GLU A 303 13.59 3.54 -20.95
N SER A 304 13.04 4.22 -19.92
CA SER A 304 13.49 5.56 -19.54
C SER A 304 14.96 5.59 -19.09
N ILE A 305 15.42 4.59 -18.31
CA ILE A 305 16.82 4.49 -17.88
C ILE A 305 17.75 4.25 -19.06
N VAL A 306 17.39 3.36 -19.99
CA VAL A 306 18.22 3.05 -21.16
C VAL A 306 18.34 4.26 -22.10
N GLU A 307 17.25 4.99 -22.29
CA GLU A 307 17.21 6.17 -23.19
C GLU A 307 17.89 7.40 -22.56
N ASN A 308 17.62 7.65 -21.27
CA ASN A 308 17.95 8.95 -20.65
C ASN A 308 19.03 8.83 -19.54
N GLY A 309 19.50 7.62 -19.22
CA GLY A 309 20.40 7.37 -18.08
C GLY A 309 19.73 7.50 -16.70
N ARG A 310 18.47 7.93 -16.65
CA ARG A 310 17.65 8.13 -15.45
C ARG A 310 16.17 7.98 -15.78
N VAL A 311 15.34 7.85 -14.74
CA VAL A 311 13.90 7.85 -14.95
C VAL A 311 13.40 9.27 -15.14
N VAL A 312 12.81 9.53 -16.30
CA VAL A 312 12.16 10.78 -16.64
C VAL A 312 10.66 10.58 -16.56
N ARG A 313 9.97 11.47 -15.84
CA ARG A 313 8.52 11.36 -15.60
C ARG A 313 7.78 12.56 -16.14
N GLY A 314 6.58 12.32 -16.67
CA GLY A 314 5.66 13.39 -17.01
C GLY A 314 5.16 14.13 -15.77
N PHE A 315 4.85 15.40 -15.94
CA PHE A 315 4.34 16.30 -14.93
C PHE A 315 3.15 17.08 -15.47
N LEU A 316 2.00 16.95 -14.81
CA LEU A 316 0.79 17.69 -15.10
C LEU A 316 0.70 18.97 -14.27
N GLY A 317 1.13 18.92 -13.02
CA GLY A 317 1.15 20.06 -12.09
C GLY A 317 -0.17 20.29 -11.36
N VAL A 318 -0.79 19.21 -10.92
CA VAL A 318 -1.97 19.23 -10.05
C VAL A 318 -1.68 18.52 -8.73
N ASN A 319 -2.22 19.06 -7.63
CA ASN A 319 -2.36 18.33 -6.38
C ASN A 319 -3.73 17.63 -6.40
N ILE A 320 -3.72 16.31 -6.22
CA ILE A 320 -4.91 15.46 -6.41
C ILE A 320 -5.21 14.63 -5.17
N GLN A 321 -6.48 14.34 -4.97
CA GLN A 321 -6.96 13.45 -3.92
C GLN A 321 -7.99 12.45 -4.47
N ASN A 322 -8.22 11.38 -3.70
CA ASN A 322 -9.28 10.44 -3.99
C ASN A 322 -10.66 11.10 -3.79
N VAL A 323 -11.61 10.63 -4.57
CA VAL A 323 -13.01 10.99 -4.41
C VAL A 323 -13.65 9.95 -3.49
N ASP A 324 -14.13 10.39 -2.32
CA ASP A 324 -14.98 9.58 -1.45
C ASP A 324 -16.48 9.77 -1.82
N PRO A 325 -17.42 8.98 -1.26
CA PRO A 325 -18.84 9.10 -1.58
C PRO A 325 -19.47 10.48 -1.24
N GLY A 326 -18.94 11.19 -0.24
CA GLY A 326 -19.35 12.56 0.11
C GLY A 326 -18.93 13.54 -0.98
N LEU A 327 -17.66 13.51 -1.34
CA LEU A 327 -17.10 14.33 -2.42
C LEU A 327 -17.77 14.02 -3.77
N ALA A 328 -18.07 12.74 -4.07
CA ALA A 328 -18.75 12.38 -5.32
C ALA A 328 -20.07 13.12 -5.48
N LYS A 329 -20.87 13.19 -4.41
CA LYS A 329 -22.16 13.90 -4.40
C LYS A 329 -21.97 15.41 -4.59
N GLU A 330 -20.99 16.01 -3.87
CA GLU A 330 -20.74 17.46 -3.93
C GLU A 330 -20.20 17.92 -5.30
N PHE A 331 -19.48 17.05 -6.00
CA PHE A 331 -18.92 17.34 -7.33
C PHE A 331 -19.75 16.77 -8.48
N GLY A 332 -20.94 16.19 -8.19
CA GLY A 332 -21.90 15.73 -9.20
C GLY A 332 -21.48 14.47 -9.95
N LEU A 333 -20.71 13.60 -9.29
CA LEU A 333 -20.31 12.30 -9.81
C LEU A 333 -21.38 11.24 -9.49
N LYS A 334 -21.54 10.27 -10.39
CA LYS A 334 -22.43 9.11 -10.15
C LYS A 334 -21.78 8.08 -9.23
N GLU A 335 -20.48 7.95 -9.31
CA GLU A 335 -19.65 7.00 -8.56
C GLU A 335 -18.45 7.72 -7.94
N ALA A 336 -17.90 7.17 -6.86
CA ALA A 336 -16.72 7.71 -6.19
C ALA A 336 -15.43 7.30 -6.96
N THR A 337 -15.31 7.75 -8.21
CA THR A 337 -14.20 7.47 -9.13
C THR A 337 -13.59 8.75 -9.67
N GLY A 338 -12.35 8.67 -10.15
CA GLY A 338 -11.61 9.82 -10.66
C GLY A 338 -10.64 10.42 -9.65
N ALA A 339 -9.98 11.49 -10.06
CA ALA A 339 -9.02 12.23 -9.25
C ALA A 339 -9.48 13.68 -9.08
N LEU A 340 -9.83 14.08 -7.85
CA LEU A 340 -10.23 15.44 -7.54
C LEU A 340 -8.98 16.33 -7.46
N VAL A 341 -8.97 17.42 -8.24
CA VAL A 341 -7.93 18.44 -8.21
C VAL A 341 -8.15 19.34 -7.00
N ALA A 342 -7.33 19.16 -5.99
CA ALA A 342 -7.34 20.00 -4.80
C ALA A 342 -6.66 21.35 -5.06
N ASP A 343 -5.62 21.35 -5.91
CA ASP A 343 -4.89 22.56 -6.28
C ASP A 343 -4.17 22.40 -7.62
N VAL A 344 -3.86 23.54 -8.26
CA VAL A 344 -3.10 23.60 -9.50
C VAL A 344 -1.81 24.37 -9.26
N SER A 345 -0.67 23.76 -9.58
CA SER A 345 0.64 24.36 -9.38
C SER A 345 0.85 25.54 -10.32
N PRO A 346 1.36 26.67 -9.83
CA PRO A 346 1.66 27.84 -10.67
C PRO A 346 2.64 27.48 -11.81
N ARG A 347 2.42 28.05 -12.98
CA ARG A 347 3.24 27.87 -14.19
C ARG A 347 3.31 26.44 -14.72
N SER A 348 2.44 25.56 -14.24
CA SER A 348 2.34 24.15 -14.67
C SER A 348 1.62 24.00 -16.02
N PRO A 349 1.73 22.81 -16.65
CA PRO A 349 0.89 22.44 -17.80
C PRO A 349 -0.61 22.55 -17.52
N ALA A 350 -1.05 22.09 -16.34
CA ALA A 350 -2.46 22.15 -15.94
C ALA A 350 -2.98 23.59 -15.83
N GLU A 351 -2.21 24.50 -15.22
CA GLU A 351 -2.59 25.92 -15.14
C GLU A 351 -2.71 26.55 -16.53
N LYS A 352 -1.72 26.30 -17.42
CA LYS A 352 -1.74 26.81 -18.80
C LYS A 352 -2.92 26.32 -19.62
N ALA A 353 -3.33 25.05 -19.39
CA ALA A 353 -4.50 24.47 -20.03
C ALA A 353 -5.82 24.95 -19.40
N GLY A 354 -5.79 25.62 -18.24
CA GLY A 354 -6.96 26.16 -17.56
C GLY A 354 -7.68 25.15 -16.67
N LEU A 355 -6.97 24.14 -16.14
CA LEU A 355 -7.48 23.29 -15.05
C LEU A 355 -7.62 24.13 -13.79
N LYS A 356 -8.56 23.76 -12.93
CA LYS A 356 -8.88 24.49 -11.71
C LYS A 356 -9.04 23.54 -10.52
N SER A 357 -8.85 24.08 -9.32
CA SER A 357 -9.28 23.42 -8.09
C SER A 357 -10.78 23.11 -8.15
N GLY A 358 -11.18 21.91 -7.76
CA GLY A 358 -12.55 21.39 -7.86
C GLY A 358 -12.86 20.64 -9.17
N ASP A 359 -11.93 20.56 -10.13
CA ASP A 359 -12.08 19.66 -11.27
C ASP A 359 -11.94 18.20 -10.82
N VAL A 360 -12.74 17.30 -11.37
CA VAL A 360 -12.54 15.86 -11.17
C VAL A 360 -12.09 15.25 -12.48
N ILE A 361 -10.84 14.82 -12.55
CA ILE A 361 -10.27 14.16 -13.73
C ILE A 361 -10.81 12.73 -13.79
N THR A 362 -11.54 12.42 -14.87
CA THR A 362 -12.23 11.14 -15.08
C THR A 362 -11.55 10.28 -16.13
N GLU A 363 -10.79 10.90 -17.05
CA GLU A 363 -10.08 10.20 -18.13
C GLU A 363 -8.75 10.91 -18.44
N PHE A 364 -7.71 10.14 -18.70
CA PHE A 364 -6.39 10.62 -19.10
C PHE A 364 -5.92 9.81 -20.31
N ASP A 365 -5.65 10.49 -21.42
CA ASP A 365 -5.18 9.91 -22.69
C ASP A 365 -5.99 8.69 -23.17
N GLY A 366 -7.34 8.76 -23.07
CA GLY A 366 -8.28 7.71 -23.48
C GLY A 366 -8.47 6.60 -22.44
N HIS A 367 -7.84 6.68 -21.28
CA HIS A 367 -7.96 5.70 -20.20
C HIS A 367 -8.73 6.26 -19.00
N VAL A 368 -9.67 5.46 -18.47
CA VAL A 368 -10.47 5.85 -17.30
C VAL A 368 -9.58 6.00 -16.06
N VAL A 369 -9.71 7.13 -15.36
CA VAL A 369 -9.05 7.40 -14.08
C VAL A 369 -9.88 6.79 -12.95
N ARG A 370 -9.34 5.78 -12.27
CA ARG A 370 -10.00 5.12 -11.13
C ARG A 370 -9.92 5.94 -9.85
N ASP A 371 -8.73 6.45 -9.56
CA ASP A 371 -8.39 7.22 -8.35
C ASP A 371 -7.19 8.16 -8.59
N SER A 372 -6.84 8.96 -7.59
CA SER A 372 -5.71 9.92 -7.68
C SER A 372 -4.37 9.24 -7.90
N ARG A 373 -4.15 8.06 -7.32
CA ARG A 373 -2.92 7.29 -7.50
C ARG A 373 -2.81 6.77 -8.93
N HIS A 374 -3.89 6.22 -9.49
CA HIS A 374 -3.93 5.77 -10.87
C HIS A 374 -3.58 6.90 -11.84
N LEU A 375 -4.15 8.11 -11.65
CA LEU A 375 -3.76 9.28 -12.44
C LEU A 375 -2.28 9.62 -12.29
N LYS A 376 -1.74 9.61 -11.05
CA LYS A 376 -0.31 9.87 -10.80
C LYS A 376 0.59 8.90 -11.57
N LEU A 377 0.22 7.61 -11.59
CA LEU A 377 0.95 6.58 -12.32
C LEU A 377 0.90 6.82 -13.84
N MET A 378 -0.28 7.05 -14.39
CA MET A 378 -0.45 7.32 -15.84
C MET A 378 0.36 8.55 -16.28
N VAL A 379 0.25 9.65 -15.53
CA VAL A 379 1.04 10.87 -15.81
C VAL A 379 2.53 10.60 -15.70
N GLY A 380 2.96 9.88 -14.65
CA GLY A 380 4.39 9.58 -14.40
C GLY A 380 5.01 8.63 -15.43
N GLN A 381 4.22 7.76 -16.06
CA GLN A 381 4.65 6.85 -17.13
C GLN A 381 4.60 7.48 -18.53
N THR A 382 3.94 8.63 -18.67
CA THR A 382 3.86 9.34 -19.94
C THR A 382 5.08 10.24 -20.12
N ALA A 383 5.74 10.17 -21.28
CA ALA A 383 6.92 10.98 -21.57
C ALA A 383 6.61 12.49 -21.50
N PRO A 384 7.55 13.32 -21.05
CA PRO A 384 7.46 14.77 -21.21
C PRO A 384 7.31 15.16 -22.69
N ASP A 385 6.80 16.38 -22.90
CA ASP A 385 6.53 17.00 -24.22
C ASP A 385 5.49 16.24 -25.07
N ARG A 386 4.90 15.17 -24.54
CA ARG A 386 3.76 14.50 -25.17
C ARG A 386 2.48 15.28 -24.88
N GLU A 387 1.68 15.50 -25.93
CA GLU A 387 0.32 16.02 -25.82
C GLU A 387 -0.64 14.88 -25.43
N VAL A 388 -1.45 15.11 -24.40
CA VAL A 388 -2.44 14.15 -23.87
C VAL A 388 -3.80 14.80 -23.75
N LYS A 389 -4.86 14.00 -23.90
CA LYS A 389 -6.24 14.44 -23.66
C LYS A 389 -6.63 14.15 -22.21
N VAL A 390 -7.13 15.16 -21.51
CA VAL A 390 -7.61 15.04 -20.13
C VAL A 390 -9.09 15.39 -20.11
N ALA A 391 -9.95 14.39 -19.86
CA ALA A 391 -11.36 14.61 -19.64
C ALA A 391 -11.63 14.78 -18.13
N LEU A 392 -12.47 15.73 -17.79
CA LEU A 392 -12.80 16.06 -16.41
C LEU A 392 -14.25 16.52 -16.26
N LEU A 393 -14.75 16.47 -15.06
CA LEU A 393 -16.02 17.06 -14.66
C LEU A 393 -15.75 18.37 -13.89
N ARG A 394 -16.36 19.48 -14.34
CA ARG A 394 -16.32 20.79 -13.67
C ARG A 394 -17.75 21.30 -13.51
N ASP A 395 -18.18 21.51 -12.27
CA ASP A 395 -19.54 21.96 -11.93
C ASP A 395 -20.62 21.09 -12.62
N GLY A 396 -20.45 19.76 -12.57
CA GLY A 396 -21.36 18.78 -13.18
C GLY A 396 -21.30 18.71 -14.72
N LYS A 397 -20.41 19.45 -15.38
CA LYS A 397 -20.28 19.48 -16.84
C LYS A 397 -18.97 18.84 -17.29
N ALA A 398 -19.06 17.90 -18.22
CA ALA A 398 -17.90 17.30 -18.84
C ALA A 398 -17.13 18.31 -19.70
N LYS A 399 -15.81 18.30 -19.57
CA LYS A 399 -14.88 19.11 -20.37
C LYS A 399 -13.67 18.25 -20.74
N THR A 400 -13.05 18.56 -21.88
CA THR A 400 -11.81 17.93 -22.31
C THR A 400 -10.77 18.99 -22.62
N PHE A 401 -9.53 18.76 -22.21
CA PHE A 401 -8.39 19.63 -22.42
C PHE A 401 -7.26 18.84 -23.09
N GLU A 402 -6.55 19.47 -24.01
CA GLU A 402 -5.32 18.98 -24.59
C GLU A 402 -4.14 19.63 -23.85
N ILE A 403 -3.26 18.81 -23.29
CA ILE A 403 -2.21 19.27 -22.38
C ILE A 403 -0.87 18.64 -22.78
N VAL A 404 0.12 19.48 -23.03
CA VAL A 404 1.49 19.03 -23.23
C VAL A 404 2.15 18.88 -21.86
N LEU A 405 2.50 17.64 -21.49
CA LEU A 405 3.18 17.35 -20.22
C LEU A 405 4.57 17.98 -20.20
N LYS A 406 5.06 18.27 -18.99
CA LYS A 406 6.45 18.66 -18.77
C LYS A 406 7.19 17.59 -17.99
N GLU A 407 8.50 17.70 -17.89
CA GLU A 407 9.26 16.84 -16.99
C GLU A 407 8.95 17.22 -15.53
N LEU A 408 8.81 16.16 -14.68
CA LEU A 408 8.65 16.33 -13.23
C LEU A 408 9.91 16.96 -12.64
N PRO A 409 9.84 18.15 -12.02
CA PRO A 409 11.00 18.78 -11.40
C PRO A 409 11.56 17.94 -10.24
N ASP A 410 12.88 17.85 -10.12
CA ASP A 410 13.56 17.11 -9.05
C ASP A 410 13.12 17.55 -7.63
N ASN A 411 12.75 18.83 -7.47
CA ASN A 411 12.33 19.42 -6.20
C ASN A 411 10.82 19.32 -5.93
N ALA A 412 10.03 18.71 -6.80
CA ALA A 412 8.57 18.65 -6.65
C ALA A 412 8.14 17.88 -5.37
N SER A 413 8.98 16.98 -4.87
CA SER A 413 8.73 16.20 -3.64
C SER A 413 9.22 16.90 -2.35
N ALA A 414 9.98 17.99 -2.45
CA ALA A 414 10.61 18.62 -1.28
C ALA A 414 9.66 19.47 -0.42
N GLY A 415 8.44 19.76 -0.90
CA GLY A 415 7.44 20.60 -0.22
C GLY A 415 6.65 19.91 0.89
N LEU A 416 6.83 18.62 1.12
CA LEU A 416 5.99 17.82 2.01
C LEU A 416 6.79 17.25 3.18
N ARG A 417 7.44 18.12 3.97
CA ARG A 417 8.06 17.72 5.24
C ARG A 417 6.97 17.59 6.32
N ARG A 418 6.91 16.44 6.97
CA ARG A 418 6.07 16.17 8.12
C ARG A 418 6.48 17.02 9.30
N GLY A 419 5.61 17.93 9.73
CA GLY A 419 5.56 18.38 11.11
C GLY A 419 4.64 17.45 11.91
N SER A 420 5.12 16.85 12.97
CA SER A 420 4.23 16.19 13.94
C SER A 420 3.49 17.27 14.71
N PRO A 421 2.16 17.22 14.84
CA PRO A 421 1.43 18.21 15.62
C PRO A 421 1.79 18.03 17.10
N ARG A 422 2.43 19.04 17.69
CA ARG A 422 2.52 19.22 19.14
C ARG A 422 1.42 20.18 19.54
N GLY A 423 0.44 19.67 20.26
CA GLY A 423 -0.64 20.47 20.80
C GLY A 423 -0.11 21.63 21.65
N GLY A 424 -0.65 22.81 21.37
CA GLY A 424 -0.45 24.01 22.17
C GLY A 424 -1.67 24.89 21.95
N GLY A 425 -2.56 24.96 22.97
CA GLY A 425 -3.83 25.69 22.91
C GLY A 425 -3.60 27.18 22.78
N GLY A 426 -4.06 27.75 21.69
CA GLY A 426 -4.46 29.16 21.61
C GLY A 426 -5.97 29.23 21.91
N ALA A 427 -6.42 30.34 22.52
CA ALA A 427 -7.85 30.57 22.72
C ALA A 427 -8.55 30.62 21.35
N GLY A 428 -9.26 29.58 21.02
CA GLY A 428 -10.05 29.47 19.80
C GLY A 428 -11.52 29.79 20.06
N GLN A 429 -12.26 30.01 18.99
CA GLN A 429 -13.72 30.25 19.02
C GLN A 429 -14.43 29.09 18.35
N ASP A 430 -15.56 28.67 18.93
CA ASP A 430 -16.41 27.61 18.39
C ASP A 430 -17.07 28.07 17.07
N VAL A 431 -17.01 27.19 16.07
CA VAL A 431 -17.64 27.41 14.75
C VAL A 431 -19.05 26.83 14.81
N GLY A 432 -20.01 27.60 15.27
CA GLY A 432 -21.38 27.14 15.56
C GLY A 432 -22.13 26.36 14.46
N GLY A 433 -21.66 26.37 13.20
CA GLY A 433 -22.18 25.56 12.10
C GLY A 433 -21.40 24.29 11.83
N LEU A 434 -20.20 24.11 12.44
CA LEU A 434 -19.38 22.91 12.40
C LEU A 434 -19.25 22.43 13.86
N GLN A 435 -20.12 21.49 14.25
CA GLN A 435 -20.17 21.06 15.66
C GLN A 435 -18.84 20.45 16.12
N GLY A 436 -18.36 20.92 17.28
CA GLY A 436 -17.12 20.44 17.88
C GLY A 436 -15.84 20.92 17.20
N VAL A 437 -15.90 21.96 16.37
CA VAL A 437 -14.72 22.57 15.73
C VAL A 437 -14.43 23.93 16.30
N VAL A 438 -13.20 24.13 16.77
CA VAL A 438 -12.72 25.40 17.31
C VAL A 438 -11.67 25.97 16.35
N VAL A 439 -11.83 27.25 15.98
CA VAL A 439 -10.90 27.94 15.09
C VAL A 439 -10.28 29.17 15.72
N ALA A 440 -9.13 29.58 15.21
CA ALA A 440 -8.42 30.79 15.59
C ALA A 440 -7.74 31.43 14.37
N ASP A 441 -7.30 32.68 14.52
CA ASP A 441 -6.54 33.36 13.51
C ASP A 441 -5.13 32.80 13.35
N LEU A 442 -4.61 32.93 12.12
CA LEU A 442 -3.22 32.55 11.77
C LEU A 442 -2.22 33.59 12.29
N THR A 443 -1.97 33.58 13.61
CA THR A 443 -0.95 34.44 14.23
C THR A 443 0.47 34.06 13.76
N PRO A 444 1.48 34.96 13.88
CA PRO A 444 2.87 34.62 13.58
C PRO A 444 3.38 33.40 14.36
N GLN A 445 2.95 33.27 15.62
CA GLN A 445 3.31 32.12 16.48
C GLN A 445 2.68 30.82 15.97
N ALA A 446 1.39 30.81 15.63
CA ALA A 446 0.71 29.66 15.04
C ALA A 446 1.34 29.23 13.71
N ARG A 447 1.70 30.19 12.85
CA ARG A 447 2.40 29.90 11.59
C ARG A 447 3.75 29.23 11.82
N GLN A 448 4.51 29.66 12.81
CA GLN A 448 5.79 29.04 13.17
C GLN A 448 5.58 27.62 13.74
N GLN A 449 4.58 27.44 14.60
CA GLN A 449 4.27 26.16 15.24
C GLN A 449 3.82 25.09 14.24
N TYR A 450 2.98 25.46 13.27
CA TYR A 450 2.40 24.55 12.28
C TYR A 450 3.09 24.64 10.91
N GLU A 451 4.24 25.33 10.81
CA GLU A 451 5.02 25.52 9.58
C GLU A 451 4.19 26.09 8.40
N ILE A 452 3.23 26.99 8.71
CA ILE A 452 2.31 27.57 7.74
C ILE A 452 2.96 28.77 7.04
N SER A 453 3.08 28.69 5.71
CA SER A 453 3.58 29.81 4.88
C SER A 453 2.76 31.09 5.10
N ARG A 454 3.43 32.26 4.95
CA ARG A 454 2.77 33.57 5.04
C ARG A 454 1.71 33.81 3.97
N GLU A 455 1.80 33.11 2.87
CA GLU A 455 0.86 33.18 1.72
C GLU A 455 -0.47 32.47 2.00
N ILE A 456 -0.51 31.57 2.98
CA ILE A 456 -1.73 30.83 3.34
C ILE A 456 -2.63 31.74 4.18
N GLN A 457 -3.87 31.91 3.74
CA GLN A 457 -4.93 32.61 4.45
C GLN A 457 -6.02 31.60 4.82
N GLY A 458 -6.77 31.88 5.89
CA GLY A 458 -7.84 31.04 6.37
C GLY A 458 -7.90 30.98 7.90
N ALA A 459 -8.83 30.20 8.43
CA ALA A 459 -9.02 29.94 9.85
C ALA A 459 -8.27 28.69 10.28
N LEU A 460 -7.41 28.82 11.30
CA LEU A 460 -6.67 27.69 11.88
C LEU A 460 -7.60 26.86 12.76
N VAL A 461 -7.72 25.57 12.50
CA VAL A 461 -8.40 24.61 13.37
C VAL A 461 -7.50 24.33 14.57
N THR A 462 -7.94 24.68 15.77
CA THR A 462 -7.19 24.49 17.01
C THR A 462 -7.65 23.25 17.78
N GLU A 463 -8.93 22.92 17.69
CA GLU A 463 -9.53 21.75 18.33
C GLU A 463 -10.61 21.14 17.45
N VAL A 464 -10.76 19.83 17.51
CA VAL A 464 -11.83 19.07 16.87
C VAL A 464 -12.26 17.97 17.82
N ASP A 465 -13.54 17.95 18.18
CA ASP A 465 -14.11 16.90 19.02
C ASP A 465 -14.01 15.54 18.29
N GLU A 466 -13.44 14.55 18.98
CA GLU A 466 -13.24 13.21 18.42
C GLU A 466 -14.54 12.47 18.06
N ASP A 467 -15.65 12.83 18.71
CA ASP A 467 -16.99 12.29 18.45
C ASP A 467 -17.75 13.07 17.36
N SER A 468 -17.18 14.16 16.83
CA SER A 468 -17.82 15.03 15.84
C SER A 468 -17.80 14.47 14.41
N ALA A 469 -18.76 14.92 13.58
CA ALA A 469 -18.78 14.68 12.14
C ALA A 469 -17.50 15.22 11.45
N ALA A 470 -16.95 16.31 11.94
CA ALA A 470 -15.71 16.91 11.44
C ALA A 470 -14.50 15.99 11.66
N TRP A 471 -14.39 15.35 12.83
CA TRP A 471 -13.35 14.36 13.09
C TRP A 471 -13.49 13.12 12.20
N ALA A 472 -14.73 12.60 12.06
CA ALA A 472 -15.03 11.49 11.16
C ALA A 472 -14.69 11.83 9.70
N ALA A 473 -14.90 13.08 9.28
CA ALA A 473 -14.50 13.63 7.99
C ALA A 473 -12.98 13.89 7.87
N THR A 474 -12.19 13.51 8.86
CA THR A 474 -10.73 13.67 8.90
C THR A 474 -10.21 15.11 9.10
N LEU A 475 -11.04 16.06 9.53
CA LEU A 475 -10.56 17.36 9.97
C LEU A 475 -9.72 17.19 11.25
N ARG A 476 -8.63 17.95 11.40
CA ARG A 476 -7.70 17.80 12.52
C ARG A 476 -7.17 19.15 12.98
N PRO A 477 -6.77 19.27 14.26
CA PRO A 477 -6.01 20.42 14.72
C PRO A 477 -4.75 20.63 13.87
N GLY A 478 -4.51 21.90 13.49
CA GLY A 478 -3.44 22.29 12.58
C GLY A 478 -3.87 22.44 11.12
N ASP A 479 -5.08 22.03 10.77
CA ASP A 479 -5.66 22.36 9.46
C ASP A 479 -5.98 23.86 9.37
N VAL A 480 -5.91 24.40 8.17
CA VAL A 480 -6.37 25.77 7.90
C VAL A 480 -7.56 25.70 6.95
N ILE A 481 -8.75 26.09 7.40
CA ILE A 481 -9.94 26.20 6.59
C ILE A 481 -9.77 27.40 5.66
N ARG A 482 -9.77 27.16 4.34
CA ARG A 482 -9.57 28.19 3.31
C ARG A 482 -10.84 28.55 2.57
N ASP A 483 -11.72 27.58 2.36
CA ASP A 483 -13.03 27.79 1.76
C ASP A 483 -14.08 26.97 2.52
N ILE A 484 -15.27 27.53 2.66
CA ILE A 484 -16.48 26.86 3.14
C ILE A 484 -17.52 26.95 2.03
N ASN A 485 -18.02 25.82 1.53
CA ASN A 485 -18.96 25.75 0.41
C ASN A 485 -18.54 26.59 -0.79
N ARG A 486 -17.23 26.53 -1.14
CA ARG A 486 -16.59 27.28 -2.24
C ARG A 486 -16.54 28.81 -2.01
N GLN A 487 -16.85 29.29 -0.80
CA GLN A 487 -16.66 30.68 -0.39
C GLN A 487 -15.30 30.81 0.31
N PRO A 488 -14.39 31.66 -0.16
CA PRO A 488 -13.10 31.87 0.47
C PRO A 488 -13.25 32.42 1.90
N VAL A 489 -12.38 31.92 2.80
CA VAL A 489 -12.28 32.34 4.19
C VAL A 489 -10.87 32.85 4.44
N ARG A 490 -10.71 34.02 5.10
CA ARG A 490 -9.42 34.67 5.32
C ARG A 490 -8.94 34.59 6.78
N ASP A 491 -9.89 34.49 7.71
CA ASP A 491 -9.64 34.48 9.16
C ASP A 491 -10.73 33.67 9.89
N ALA A 492 -10.64 33.64 11.23
CA ALA A 492 -11.56 32.90 12.07
C ALA A 492 -12.99 33.51 12.06
N GLU A 493 -13.10 34.84 12.01
CA GLU A 493 -14.38 35.55 12.00
C GLU A 493 -15.20 35.21 10.74
N GLU A 494 -14.56 35.31 9.55
CA GLU A 494 -15.19 34.92 8.28
C GLU A 494 -15.59 33.43 8.26
N ALA A 495 -14.79 32.54 8.91
CA ALA A 495 -15.13 31.11 8.98
C ALA A 495 -16.38 30.87 9.85
N ILE A 496 -16.50 31.57 10.97
CA ILE A 496 -17.66 31.48 11.87
C ILE A 496 -18.92 32.02 11.19
N GLU A 497 -18.84 33.19 10.55
CA GLU A 497 -19.96 33.79 9.81
C GLU A 497 -20.42 32.88 8.67
N ALA A 498 -19.49 32.36 7.88
CA ALA A 498 -19.80 31.44 6.79
C ALA A 498 -20.48 30.16 7.30
N ALA A 499 -20.00 29.60 8.42
CA ALA A 499 -20.56 28.40 9.01
C ALA A 499 -21.95 28.63 9.65
N GLN A 500 -22.19 29.77 10.29
CA GLN A 500 -23.50 30.13 10.88
C GLN A 500 -24.60 30.30 9.83
N SER A 501 -24.23 30.69 8.61
CA SER A 501 -25.16 30.89 7.50
C SER A 501 -25.58 29.58 6.79
N LEU A 502 -25.10 28.41 7.26
CA LEU A 502 -25.32 27.14 6.60
C LEU A 502 -26.70 26.56 6.95
N GLU A 503 -27.56 26.44 5.94
CA GLU A 503 -28.85 25.74 6.04
C GLU A 503 -28.73 24.22 5.74
N ASN A 504 -27.58 23.78 5.22
CA ASN A 504 -27.35 22.42 4.75
C ASN A 504 -26.63 21.58 5.79
N ALA A 505 -27.08 20.33 5.97
CA ALA A 505 -26.41 19.34 6.82
C ALA A 505 -25.04 18.89 6.28
N ARG A 506 -24.68 19.25 5.04
CA ARG A 506 -23.38 18.93 4.43
C ARG A 506 -22.61 20.19 4.11
N ILE A 507 -21.34 20.16 4.50
CA ILE A 507 -20.44 21.30 4.42
C ILE A 507 -19.19 20.85 3.68
N LEU A 508 -18.95 21.46 2.49
CA LEU A 508 -17.73 21.27 1.74
C LEU A 508 -16.65 22.25 2.24
N LEU A 509 -15.58 21.72 2.79
CA LEU A 509 -14.42 22.50 3.21
C LEU A 509 -13.26 22.31 2.24
N LYS A 510 -12.54 23.39 1.93
CA LYS A 510 -11.19 23.32 1.38
C LYS A 510 -10.22 23.67 2.49
N VAL A 511 -9.38 22.72 2.86
CA VAL A 511 -8.42 22.88 3.96
C VAL A 511 -6.99 22.75 3.43
N TRP A 512 -6.09 23.51 4.04
CA TRP A 512 -4.66 23.34 3.86
C TRP A 512 -4.09 22.51 5.01
N ARG A 513 -3.26 21.50 4.69
CA ARG A 513 -2.55 20.65 5.64
C ARG A 513 -1.21 20.21 5.05
N ASP A 514 -0.12 20.26 5.81
CA ASP A 514 1.20 19.73 5.43
C ASP A 514 1.69 20.20 4.05
N GLY A 515 1.49 21.46 3.72
CA GLY A 515 1.95 22.06 2.46
C GLY A 515 1.02 21.88 1.26
N GLY A 516 -0.16 21.29 1.41
CA GLY A 516 -1.13 21.08 0.32
C GLY A 516 -2.57 21.39 0.68
N ASN A 517 -3.37 21.77 -0.32
CA ASN A 517 -4.81 21.88 -0.17
C ASN A 517 -5.49 20.52 -0.35
N ARG A 518 -6.64 20.35 0.29
CA ARG A 518 -7.54 19.19 0.15
C ARG A 518 -8.98 19.61 0.39
N PHE A 519 -9.91 18.84 -0.18
CA PHE A 519 -11.33 18.97 0.12
C PHE A 519 -11.77 17.96 1.18
N VAL A 520 -12.68 18.38 2.05
CA VAL A 520 -13.27 17.56 3.11
C VAL A 520 -14.77 17.85 3.12
N VAL A 521 -15.61 16.82 3.18
CA VAL A 521 -17.06 16.96 3.35
C VAL A 521 -17.41 16.57 4.76
N VAL A 522 -17.94 17.51 5.54
CA VAL A 522 -18.51 17.26 6.87
C VAL A 522 -20.02 17.06 6.72
N ASP A 523 -20.53 15.93 7.16
CA ASP A 523 -21.97 15.59 7.08
C ASP A 523 -22.58 15.61 8.51
N GLU A 524 -23.21 16.73 8.85
CA GLU A 524 -23.86 16.96 10.15
C GLU A 524 -25.27 16.31 10.23
N SER A 525 -25.74 15.64 9.18
CA SER A 525 -27.10 15.07 9.15
C SER A 525 -27.34 13.93 10.16
N GLY A 526 -26.27 13.35 10.70
CA GLY A 526 -26.30 12.28 11.69
C GLY A 526 -26.15 12.74 13.15
N SER A 527 -25.83 14.00 13.38
CA SER A 527 -25.62 14.59 14.72
C SER A 527 -26.95 15.06 15.29
N LYS A 528 -27.75 14.15 15.87
CA LYS A 528 -28.94 14.48 16.68
C LYS A 528 -28.94 13.65 17.94
#